data_f3582f2d92a96e9091a0e2becbcbf90b
#
_entry.id   f3582f2d92a96e9091a0e2becbcbf90b
#
_cell.length_a   1.000
_cell.length_b   1.000
_cell.length_c   1.000
_cell.angle_alpha   90.00
_cell.angle_beta   90.00
_cell.angle_gamma   90.00
#
_symmetry.space_group_name_H-M   'P 1'
#
loop_
_entity.id
_entity.type
_entity.pdbx_description
1 polymer ?
#
loop_
_entity_poly.entity_id
_entity_poly.type
_entity_poly.pdbx_seq_one_letter_code
_entity_poly.pdbx_strand_id
1 'polypeptide(L)'
;MKRKRSLIIYFPVLIVIVLFTISYAQPERGKIYFVGVGPMGPDLCTLQAIRVIRKADVIYGNMRARRLFKRFFRTKEVRSDRLGQVFHPDGKSYTSFGRASEWEEFHERLQRWSREMAEELNSEARKGKSVAFLESGDPCIYGAFPILRRFLDEDDYVVIAGMSCLDAGNALLKRELSAVNGRIAGNTIIIHSPIHENRTKGPTTRDLAKHQVTMVFFMAGGRIKSLVDDLSESYNKDTPIAVCYFIGHPKKEKVIIGKLKDIISKTSQEDETNLVLIYVGDFLNQ
;
A
#
# COMPACT_ATOMS: atom_id res chain seq x y z
N MET A 1 30.49 -41.79 -63.94
CA MET A 1 31.12 -41.97 -62.59
C MET A 1 31.41 -40.62 -61.95
N LYS A 2 31.13 -40.45 -60.64
CA LYS A 2 31.46 -39.33 -59.74
C LYS A 2 30.42 -38.22 -59.69
N ARG A 3 29.57 -38.20 -58.66
CA ARG A 3 29.59 -37.35 -57.45
C ARG A 3 28.33 -37.60 -56.63
N LYS A 4 28.39 -38.49 -55.68
CA LYS A 4 27.44 -38.59 -54.60
C LYS A 4 28.23 -38.75 -53.29
N ARG A 5 28.76 -37.64 -52.75
CA ARG A 5 29.34 -37.62 -51.38
C ARG A 5 29.47 -36.19 -50.91
N SER A 6 28.38 -35.51 -50.55
CA SER A 6 28.46 -34.29 -49.72
C SER A 6 27.12 -33.83 -49.10
N LEU A 7 26.09 -34.66 -49.09
CA LEU A 7 24.77 -34.24 -48.53
C LEU A 7 24.49 -34.81 -47.13
N ILE A 8 25.36 -35.66 -46.59
CA ILE A 8 25.04 -36.41 -45.35
C ILE A 8 25.66 -35.73 -44.09
N ILE A 9 26.66 -34.82 -44.26
CA ILE A 9 27.34 -34.21 -43.13
C ILE A 9 26.64 -32.96 -42.58
N TYR A 10 25.82 -32.30 -43.42
CA TYR A 10 25.14 -31.05 -42.98
C TYR A 10 23.85 -31.25 -42.19
N PHE A 11 23.20 -32.40 -42.31
CA PHE A 11 21.93 -32.66 -41.66
C PHE A 11 22.03 -32.83 -40.10
N PRO A 12 23.03 -33.55 -39.55
CA PRO A 12 23.19 -33.66 -38.10
C PRO A 12 23.66 -32.36 -37.45
N VAL A 13 24.50 -31.55 -38.16
CA VAL A 13 24.93 -30.24 -37.64
C VAL A 13 23.79 -29.23 -37.57
N LEU A 14 22.91 -29.22 -38.56
CA LEU A 14 21.73 -28.36 -38.56
C LEU A 14 20.74 -28.73 -37.45
N ILE A 15 20.51 -30.03 -37.20
CA ILE A 15 19.66 -30.52 -36.09
C ILE A 15 20.27 -30.16 -34.74
N VAL A 16 21.56 -30.27 -34.54
CA VAL A 16 22.25 -29.89 -33.30
C VAL A 16 22.15 -28.38 -33.07
N ILE A 17 22.34 -27.55 -34.12
CA ILE A 17 22.18 -26.08 -33.98
C ILE A 17 20.72 -25.71 -33.66
N VAL A 18 19.73 -26.34 -34.30
CA VAL A 18 18.31 -26.09 -34.03
C VAL A 18 17.93 -26.57 -32.63
N LEU A 19 18.43 -27.71 -32.17
CA LEU A 19 18.22 -28.19 -30.82
C LEU A 19 18.94 -27.33 -29.77
N PHE A 20 20.14 -26.78 -30.08
CA PHE A 20 20.84 -25.86 -29.21
C PHE A 20 20.13 -24.50 -29.12
N THR A 21 19.60 -23.97 -30.23
CA THR A 21 18.84 -22.71 -30.21
C THR A 21 17.49 -22.83 -29.53
N ILE A 22 16.83 -23.98 -29.62
CA ILE A 22 15.57 -24.25 -28.89
C ILE A 22 15.85 -24.43 -27.38
N SER A 23 17.02 -25.00 -27.01
CA SER A 23 17.38 -25.24 -25.59
C SER A 23 17.78 -23.97 -24.83
N TYR A 24 18.05 -22.84 -25.51
CA TYR A 24 18.50 -21.60 -24.90
C TYR A 24 17.51 -20.44 -24.99
N ALA A 25 16.35 -20.63 -25.59
CA ALA A 25 15.28 -19.63 -25.51
C ALA A 25 14.68 -19.67 -24.11
N GLN A 26 15.28 -18.94 -23.17
CA GLN A 26 14.63 -18.67 -21.89
C GLN A 26 13.26 -18.03 -22.18
N PRO A 27 12.19 -18.47 -21.54
CA PRO A 27 10.93 -17.81 -21.70
C PRO A 27 11.09 -16.32 -21.38
N GLU A 28 10.49 -15.47 -22.20
CA GLU A 28 10.49 -14.03 -21.92
C GLU A 28 9.94 -13.82 -20.50
N ARG A 29 10.69 -13.06 -19.69
CA ARG A 29 10.31 -12.85 -18.29
C ARG A 29 8.98 -12.13 -18.21
N GLY A 30 8.12 -12.60 -17.32
CA GLY A 30 6.89 -11.91 -16.98
C GLY A 30 7.15 -10.65 -16.14
N LYS A 31 6.13 -9.82 -15.96
CA LYS A 31 6.21 -8.60 -15.16
C LYS A 31 5.48 -8.75 -13.84
N ILE A 32 6.03 -8.13 -12.80
CA ILE A 32 5.40 -8.00 -11.48
C ILE A 32 4.71 -6.64 -11.44
N TYR A 33 3.41 -6.62 -11.20
CA TYR A 33 2.62 -5.39 -11.08
C TYR A 33 2.22 -5.17 -9.63
N PHE A 34 2.70 -4.09 -9.01
CA PHE A 34 2.18 -3.60 -7.74
C PHE A 34 0.95 -2.76 -8.03
N VAL A 35 -0.21 -3.25 -7.67
CA VAL A 35 -1.49 -2.71 -8.14
C VAL A 35 -2.24 -2.06 -6.98
N GLY A 36 -2.31 -0.73 -6.98
CA GLY A 36 -3.17 0.01 -6.06
C GLY A 36 -4.63 -0.21 -6.38
N VAL A 37 -5.37 -0.82 -5.43
CA VAL A 37 -6.77 -1.20 -5.63
C VAL A 37 -7.76 -0.27 -4.92
N GLY A 38 -7.29 0.87 -4.43
CA GLY A 38 -8.10 1.79 -3.64
C GLY A 38 -8.32 1.31 -2.19
N PRO A 39 -8.89 2.15 -1.33
CA PRO A 39 -8.94 1.87 0.11
C PRO A 39 -9.89 0.72 0.48
N MET A 40 -11.05 0.58 -0.16
CA MET A 40 -12.09 -0.35 0.30
C MET A 40 -12.90 -1.04 -0.79
N GLY A 41 -12.38 -1.16 -1.99
CA GLY A 41 -13.05 -1.98 -3.00
C GLY A 41 -13.04 -1.43 -4.42
N PRO A 42 -13.72 -2.14 -5.33
CA PRO A 42 -13.58 -1.89 -6.77
C PRO A 42 -14.09 -0.52 -7.23
N ASP A 43 -15.00 0.11 -6.50
CA ASP A 43 -15.59 1.39 -6.89
C ASP A 43 -14.58 2.55 -6.81
N LEU A 44 -13.54 2.39 -5.97
CA LEU A 44 -12.41 3.32 -5.85
C LEU A 44 -11.14 2.82 -6.54
N CYS A 45 -11.27 1.84 -7.43
CA CYS A 45 -10.17 1.26 -8.17
C CYS A 45 -10.05 1.89 -9.55
N THR A 46 -8.83 2.14 -10.00
CA THR A 46 -8.61 2.66 -11.36
C THR A 46 -8.94 1.63 -12.44
N LEU A 47 -9.37 2.08 -13.61
CA LEU A 47 -9.59 1.21 -14.76
C LEU A 47 -8.30 0.49 -15.18
N GLN A 48 -7.13 1.13 -14.98
CA GLN A 48 -5.83 0.53 -15.26
C GLN A 48 -5.58 -0.66 -14.33
N ALA A 49 -5.82 -0.51 -13.04
CA ALA A 49 -5.70 -1.60 -12.07
C ALA A 49 -6.60 -2.79 -12.42
N ILE A 50 -7.87 -2.53 -12.76
CA ILE A 50 -8.79 -3.60 -13.20
C ILE A 50 -8.28 -4.32 -14.45
N ARG A 51 -7.73 -3.57 -15.44
CA ARG A 51 -7.16 -4.20 -16.65
C ARG A 51 -5.96 -5.09 -16.32
N VAL A 52 -5.07 -4.63 -15.44
CA VAL A 52 -3.90 -5.43 -15.01
C VAL A 52 -4.35 -6.68 -14.25
N ILE A 53 -5.25 -6.55 -13.29
CA ILE A 53 -5.81 -7.69 -12.54
C ILE A 53 -6.40 -8.74 -13.49
N ARG A 54 -7.12 -8.30 -14.54
CA ARG A 54 -7.73 -9.21 -15.53
C ARG A 54 -6.71 -9.89 -16.44
N LYS A 55 -5.54 -9.31 -16.66
CA LYS A 55 -4.49 -9.86 -17.53
C LYS A 55 -3.47 -10.71 -16.78
N ALA A 56 -3.25 -10.46 -15.50
CA ALA A 56 -2.28 -11.20 -14.70
C ALA A 56 -2.58 -12.70 -14.66
N ASP A 57 -1.55 -13.54 -14.62
CA ASP A 57 -1.64 -15.00 -14.50
C ASP A 57 -1.78 -15.42 -13.04
N VAL A 58 -1.05 -14.75 -12.15
CA VAL A 58 -1.06 -15.00 -10.71
C VAL A 58 -1.38 -13.71 -9.96
N ILE A 59 -2.21 -13.82 -8.92
CA ILE A 59 -2.63 -12.69 -8.10
C ILE A 59 -2.23 -12.94 -6.65
N TYR A 60 -1.54 -11.98 -6.07
CA TYR A 60 -1.24 -11.91 -4.64
C TYR A 60 -2.06 -10.81 -3.98
N GLY A 61 -2.46 -11.02 -2.76
CA GLY A 61 -3.15 -9.99 -2.00
C GLY A 61 -3.58 -10.46 -0.62
N ASN A 62 -3.86 -9.51 0.26
CA ASN A 62 -4.42 -9.80 1.57
C ASN A 62 -5.86 -10.35 1.47
N MET A 63 -6.37 -10.89 2.56
CA MET A 63 -7.69 -11.49 2.61
C MET A 63 -8.80 -10.53 2.15
N ARG A 64 -8.70 -9.24 2.48
CA ARG A 64 -9.69 -8.21 2.09
C ARG A 64 -9.67 -7.99 0.58
N ALA A 65 -8.50 -7.72 -0.01
CA ALA A 65 -8.35 -7.51 -1.44
C ALA A 65 -8.85 -8.75 -2.22
N ARG A 66 -8.43 -9.95 -1.81
CA ARG A 66 -8.88 -11.20 -2.44
C ARG A 66 -10.41 -11.37 -2.41
N ARG A 67 -11.06 -11.00 -1.32
CA ARG A 67 -12.53 -11.07 -1.19
C ARG A 67 -13.24 -10.02 -2.05
N LEU A 68 -12.81 -8.76 -1.98
CA LEU A 68 -13.47 -7.64 -2.67
C LEU A 68 -13.31 -7.71 -4.20
N PHE A 69 -12.17 -8.20 -4.67
CA PHE A 69 -11.87 -8.28 -6.11
C PHE A 69 -12.13 -9.65 -6.73
N LYS A 70 -12.68 -10.62 -5.98
CA LYS A 70 -12.93 -11.99 -6.43
C LYS A 70 -13.59 -12.09 -7.83
N ARG A 71 -14.55 -11.20 -8.12
CA ARG A 71 -15.26 -11.18 -9.43
C ARG A 71 -14.35 -10.90 -10.64
N PHE A 72 -13.16 -10.34 -10.42
CA PHE A 72 -12.21 -10.02 -11.49
C PHE A 72 -11.15 -11.11 -11.70
N PHE A 73 -11.04 -12.07 -10.80
CA PHE A 73 -10.01 -13.10 -10.86
C PHE A 73 -10.33 -14.24 -11.82
N ARG A 74 -11.61 -14.51 -12.09
CA ARG A 74 -12.05 -15.65 -12.95
C ARG A 74 -11.41 -16.98 -12.50
N THR A 75 -10.65 -17.63 -13.39
CA THR A 75 -9.95 -18.91 -13.17
C THR A 75 -8.49 -18.73 -12.77
N LYS A 76 -8.08 -17.53 -12.34
CA LYS A 76 -6.69 -17.22 -12.02
C LYS A 76 -6.25 -17.84 -10.70
N GLU A 77 -4.96 -18.13 -10.61
CA GLU A 77 -4.33 -18.52 -9.36
C GLU A 77 -4.27 -17.33 -8.40
N VAL A 78 -4.84 -17.48 -7.21
CA VAL A 78 -4.93 -16.42 -6.21
C VAL A 78 -4.25 -16.87 -4.92
N ARG A 79 -3.21 -16.16 -4.52
CA ARG A 79 -2.39 -16.47 -3.35
C ARG A 79 -2.49 -15.38 -2.28
N SER A 80 -2.21 -15.74 -1.04
CA SER A 80 -2.09 -14.77 0.06
C SER A 80 -0.73 -14.09 0.03
N ASP A 81 -0.70 -12.78 0.28
CA ASP A 81 0.52 -12.03 0.51
C ASP A 81 1.15 -12.32 1.89
N ARG A 82 0.46 -12.98 2.77
CA ARG A 82 0.87 -13.32 4.15
C ARG A 82 1.26 -12.12 5.02
N LEU A 83 1.13 -10.90 4.53
CA LEU A 83 1.54 -9.68 5.26
C LEU A 83 0.78 -9.53 6.57
N GLY A 84 -0.49 -9.94 6.62
CA GLY A 84 -1.28 -9.94 7.84
C GLY A 84 -0.67 -10.75 8.98
N GLN A 85 0.05 -11.81 8.69
CA GLN A 85 0.74 -12.63 9.71
C GLN A 85 1.96 -11.93 10.30
N VAL A 86 2.59 -11.04 9.53
CA VAL A 86 3.71 -10.20 10.01
C VAL A 86 3.22 -9.14 10.98
N PHE A 87 2.09 -8.50 10.64
CA PHE A 87 1.50 -7.43 11.46
C PHE A 87 0.74 -7.93 12.69
N HIS A 88 0.22 -9.15 12.63
CA HIS A 88 -0.62 -9.72 13.68
C HIS A 88 -0.19 -11.17 14.02
N PRO A 89 1.08 -11.39 14.42
CA PRO A 89 1.44 -12.68 14.98
C PRO A 89 0.63 -12.84 16.29
N ASP A 90 0.14 -13.98 16.58
CA ASP A 90 -0.62 -14.28 17.80
C ASP A 90 -1.87 -13.39 18.04
N GLY A 91 -2.41 -12.78 16.97
CA GLY A 91 -3.61 -11.93 17.04
C GLY A 91 -3.39 -10.53 17.64
N LYS A 92 -2.18 -10.19 18.06
CA LYS A 92 -1.85 -8.84 18.55
C LYS A 92 -1.62 -7.86 17.41
N SER A 93 -2.14 -6.64 17.54
CA SER A 93 -1.84 -5.57 16.59
C SER A 93 -0.44 -5.03 16.84
N TYR A 94 0.33 -4.79 15.76
CA TYR A 94 1.66 -4.15 15.85
C TYR A 94 1.61 -2.74 16.46
N THR A 95 0.45 -2.09 16.48
CA THR A 95 0.24 -0.78 17.10
C THR A 95 0.25 -0.84 18.64
N SER A 96 0.12 -2.03 19.21
CA SER A 96 0.18 -2.26 20.64
C SER A 96 1.59 -2.60 21.16
N PHE A 97 2.60 -2.62 20.30
CA PHE A 97 3.97 -2.88 20.71
C PHE A 97 4.51 -1.70 21.53
N GLY A 98 4.82 -1.94 22.80
CA GLY A 98 5.29 -0.94 23.73
C GLY A 98 6.78 -0.99 24.01
N ARG A 99 7.46 -2.13 23.73
CA ARG A 99 8.87 -2.34 24.05
C ARG A 99 9.74 -2.33 22.80
N ALA A 100 10.98 -1.86 22.93
CA ALA A 100 11.95 -1.84 21.83
C ALA A 100 12.19 -3.23 21.23
N SER A 101 12.26 -4.28 22.06
CA SER A 101 12.43 -5.67 21.62
C SER A 101 11.28 -6.16 20.71
N GLU A 102 10.03 -5.75 20.97
CA GLU A 102 8.88 -6.11 20.14
C GLU A 102 8.98 -5.48 18.74
N TRP A 103 9.62 -4.32 18.66
CA TRP A 103 9.91 -3.64 17.40
C TRP A 103 11.03 -4.31 16.61
N GLU A 104 12.08 -4.77 17.28
CA GLU A 104 13.17 -5.53 16.65
C GLU A 104 12.63 -6.83 16.06
N GLU A 105 11.88 -7.60 16.83
CA GLU A 105 11.22 -8.83 16.36
C GLU A 105 10.27 -8.57 15.17
N PHE A 106 9.50 -7.49 15.22
CA PHE A 106 8.63 -7.10 14.11
C PHE A 106 9.45 -6.79 12.85
N HIS A 107 10.55 -6.05 12.97
CA HIS A 107 11.42 -5.73 11.86
C HIS A 107 12.08 -6.98 11.25
N GLU A 108 12.53 -7.90 12.08
CA GLU A 108 13.10 -9.15 11.60
C GLU A 108 12.06 -9.99 10.84
N ARG A 109 10.83 -10.09 11.36
CA ARG A 109 9.72 -10.75 10.66
C ARG A 109 9.40 -10.08 9.34
N LEU A 110 9.35 -8.75 9.32
CA LEU A 110 9.08 -7.97 8.12
C LEU A 110 10.17 -8.16 7.06
N GLN A 111 11.45 -8.15 7.47
CA GLN A 111 12.58 -8.39 6.57
C GLN A 111 12.58 -9.81 6.00
N ARG A 112 12.27 -10.81 6.82
CA ARG A 112 12.16 -12.20 6.39
C ARG A 112 11.03 -12.36 5.38
N TRP A 113 9.84 -11.89 5.73
CA TRP A 113 8.68 -11.90 4.84
C TRP A 113 8.99 -11.20 3.50
N SER A 114 9.63 -10.04 3.53
CA SER A 114 9.89 -9.29 2.31
C SER A 114 10.85 -10.02 1.36
N ARG A 115 11.88 -10.70 1.88
CA ARG A 115 12.77 -11.53 1.06
C ARG A 115 12.06 -12.74 0.46
N GLU A 116 11.31 -13.47 1.28
CA GLU A 116 10.57 -14.65 0.85
C GLU A 116 9.50 -14.30 -0.20
N MET A 117 8.76 -13.23 0.04
CA MET A 117 7.73 -12.76 -0.88
C MET A 117 8.32 -12.26 -2.20
N ALA A 118 9.38 -11.45 -2.15
CA ALA A 118 10.05 -10.97 -3.36
C ALA A 118 10.62 -12.13 -4.19
N GLU A 119 11.23 -13.14 -3.55
CA GLU A 119 11.73 -14.32 -4.28
C GLU A 119 10.59 -15.12 -4.91
N GLU A 120 9.45 -15.24 -4.24
CA GLU A 120 8.26 -15.89 -4.79
C GLU A 120 7.73 -15.13 -6.03
N LEU A 121 7.68 -13.80 -5.97
CA LEU A 121 7.29 -12.95 -7.10
C LEU A 121 8.28 -13.06 -8.27
N ASN A 122 9.58 -12.97 -7.98
CA ASN A 122 10.65 -13.11 -8.97
C ASN A 122 10.60 -14.51 -9.64
N SER A 123 10.36 -15.56 -8.86
CA SER A 123 10.25 -16.94 -9.36
C SER A 123 9.11 -17.09 -10.35
N GLU A 124 7.94 -16.52 -10.09
CA GLU A 124 6.80 -16.55 -11.04
C GLU A 124 7.12 -15.73 -12.30
N ALA A 125 7.75 -14.55 -12.16
CA ALA A 125 8.16 -13.73 -13.29
C ALA A 125 9.21 -14.45 -14.18
N ARG A 126 10.19 -15.16 -13.58
CA ARG A 126 11.17 -15.97 -14.34
C ARG A 126 10.52 -17.11 -15.11
N LYS A 127 9.35 -17.58 -14.71
CA LYS A 127 8.54 -18.59 -15.47
C LYS A 127 7.72 -17.96 -16.60
N GLY A 128 7.90 -16.65 -16.88
CA GLY A 128 7.15 -15.92 -17.90
C GLY A 128 5.75 -15.47 -17.47
N LYS A 129 5.37 -15.62 -16.19
CA LYS A 129 4.04 -15.26 -15.70
C LYS A 129 3.97 -13.77 -15.34
N SER A 130 2.85 -13.14 -15.73
CA SER A 130 2.46 -11.82 -15.23
C SER A 130 1.87 -11.94 -13.83
N VAL A 131 2.45 -11.23 -12.87
CA VAL A 131 2.03 -11.28 -11.45
C VAL A 131 1.39 -9.96 -11.06
N ALA A 132 0.22 -9.98 -10.42
CA ALA A 132 -0.39 -8.81 -9.80
C ALA A 132 -0.35 -8.93 -8.28
N PHE A 133 0.38 -8.02 -7.62
CA PHE A 133 0.40 -7.88 -6.17
C PHE A 133 -0.54 -6.74 -5.78
N LEU A 134 -1.67 -7.05 -5.12
CA LEU A 134 -2.73 -6.10 -4.82
C LEU A 134 -2.46 -5.38 -3.50
N GLU A 135 -2.40 -4.06 -3.54
CA GLU A 135 -2.22 -3.20 -2.37
C GLU A 135 -3.43 -2.30 -2.13
N SER A 136 -3.87 -2.20 -0.88
CA SER A 136 -4.94 -1.27 -0.50
C SER A 136 -4.44 0.17 -0.62
N GLY A 137 -5.23 1.05 -1.24
CA GLY A 137 -4.84 2.43 -1.50
C GLY A 137 -3.88 2.55 -2.67
N ASP A 138 -2.85 3.36 -2.51
CA ASP A 138 -1.74 3.55 -3.45
C ASP A 138 -0.50 2.81 -2.95
N PRO A 139 0.21 2.04 -3.80
CA PRO A 139 1.42 1.29 -3.42
C PRO A 139 2.56 2.15 -2.89
N CYS A 140 2.60 3.43 -3.29
CA CYS A 140 3.66 4.36 -2.91
C CYS A 140 3.35 5.17 -1.64
N ILE A 141 2.15 4.99 -1.04
CA ILE A 141 1.76 5.67 0.21
C ILE A 141 1.49 4.61 1.28
N TYR A 142 2.49 4.33 2.11
CA TYR A 142 2.44 3.33 3.19
C TYR A 142 2.09 1.90 2.71
N GLY A 143 2.41 1.56 1.46
CA GLY A 143 2.23 0.22 0.89
C GLY A 143 3.38 -0.74 1.21
N ALA A 144 3.25 -1.99 0.77
CA ALA A 144 4.29 -3.00 0.88
C ALA A 144 5.38 -2.86 -0.22
N PHE A 145 5.07 -2.20 -1.34
CA PHE A 145 5.98 -2.02 -2.47
C PHE A 145 7.36 -1.49 -2.08
N PRO A 146 7.52 -0.40 -1.26
CA PRO A 146 8.84 0.12 -0.92
C PRO A 146 9.73 -0.87 -0.16
N ILE A 147 9.13 -1.83 0.53
CA ILE A 147 9.83 -2.86 1.29
C ILE A 147 10.26 -3.99 0.36
N LEU A 148 9.36 -4.44 -0.52
CA LEU A 148 9.60 -5.55 -1.45
C LEU A 148 10.58 -5.18 -2.56
N ARG A 149 10.51 -3.94 -3.10
CA ARG A 149 11.34 -3.51 -4.24
C ARG A 149 12.84 -3.70 -4.02
N ARG A 150 13.28 -3.72 -2.77
CA ARG A 150 14.70 -3.88 -2.40
C ARG A 150 15.25 -5.28 -2.71
N PHE A 151 14.37 -6.25 -2.96
CA PHE A 151 14.69 -7.65 -3.22
C PHE A 151 14.15 -8.13 -4.57
N LEU A 152 13.56 -7.24 -5.36
CA LEU A 152 13.11 -7.55 -6.71
C LEU A 152 14.27 -7.39 -7.70
N ASP A 153 14.23 -8.18 -8.76
CA ASP A 153 15.12 -8.00 -9.90
C ASP A 153 14.79 -6.65 -10.58
N GLU A 154 15.81 -5.88 -10.95
CA GLU A 154 15.62 -4.58 -11.61
C GLU A 154 14.82 -4.73 -12.90
N ASP A 155 13.99 -3.74 -13.21
CA ASP A 155 13.13 -3.66 -14.40
C ASP A 155 12.03 -4.73 -14.55
N ASP A 156 11.89 -5.67 -13.61
CA ASP A 156 10.85 -6.70 -13.68
C ASP A 156 9.52 -6.27 -13.05
N TYR A 157 9.44 -5.07 -12.51
CA TYR A 157 8.21 -4.60 -11.86
C TYR A 157 7.67 -3.30 -12.46
N VAL A 158 6.35 -3.13 -12.31
CA VAL A 158 5.60 -1.93 -12.69
C VAL A 158 4.69 -1.54 -11.54
N VAL A 159 4.62 -0.26 -11.19
CA VAL A 159 3.69 0.24 -10.18
C VAL A 159 2.46 0.83 -10.88
N ILE A 160 1.29 0.35 -10.51
CA ILE A 160 0.00 0.85 -10.99
C ILE A 160 -0.62 1.69 -9.88
N ALA A 161 -0.75 2.98 -10.12
CA ALA A 161 -1.31 3.91 -9.15
C ALA A 161 -2.72 3.51 -8.71
N GLY A 162 -2.98 3.64 -7.43
CA GLY A 162 -4.30 3.47 -6.83
C GLY A 162 -4.81 4.76 -6.22
N MET A 163 -6.11 4.88 -6.00
CA MET A 163 -6.67 5.95 -5.20
C MET A 163 -6.24 5.77 -3.75
N SER A 164 -5.55 6.76 -3.20
CA SER A 164 -5.21 6.76 -1.77
C SER A 164 -6.45 6.98 -0.90
N CYS A 165 -6.41 6.55 0.36
CA CYS A 165 -7.42 6.96 1.33
C CYS A 165 -7.40 8.48 1.59
N LEU A 166 -6.30 9.18 1.28
CA LEU A 166 -6.22 10.63 1.29
C LEU A 166 -7.21 11.23 0.30
N ASP A 167 -7.17 10.82 -0.98
CA ASP A 167 -8.05 11.35 -2.03
C ASP A 167 -9.52 11.01 -1.75
N ALA A 168 -9.78 9.76 -1.37
CA ALA A 168 -11.12 9.33 -1.02
C ALA A 168 -11.65 10.05 0.24
N GLY A 169 -10.79 10.31 1.23
CA GLY A 169 -11.13 11.06 2.44
C GLY A 169 -11.45 12.52 2.16
N ASN A 170 -10.70 13.17 1.26
CA ASN A 170 -11.00 14.55 0.83
C ASN A 170 -12.37 14.65 0.19
N ALA A 171 -12.70 13.70 -0.69
CA ALA A 171 -14.03 13.63 -1.32
C ALA A 171 -15.13 13.37 -0.27
N LEU A 172 -14.89 12.51 0.71
CA LEU A 172 -15.82 12.22 1.80
C LEU A 172 -16.07 13.45 2.68
N LEU A 173 -15.02 14.20 3.00
CA LEU A 173 -15.08 15.45 3.76
C LEU A 173 -15.72 16.59 2.94
N LYS A 174 -15.72 16.50 1.61
CA LYS A 174 -16.09 17.59 0.71
C LYS A 174 -15.26 18.85 0.98
N ARG A 175 -13.97 18.68 1.20
CA ARG A 175 -13.04 19.76 1.53
C ARG A 175 -11.80 19.68 0.65
N GLU A 176 -11.29 20.82 0.28
CA GLU A 176 -10.05 20.96 -0.47
C GLU A 176 -8.90 21.30 0.48
N LEU A 177 -7.88 20.44 0.52
CA LEU A 177 -6.73 20.59 1.43
C LEU A 177 -5.91 21.86 1.17
N SER A 178 -5.90 22.36 -0.07
CA SER A 178 -5.15 23.56 -0.45
C SER A 178 -5.90 24.86 -0.16
N ALA A 179 -7.19 24.78 0.19
CA ALA A 179 -8.00 25.96 0.51
C ALA A 179 -8.05 26.22 2.01
N VAL A 180 -7.99 27.50 2.38
CA VAL A 180 -8.18 27.98 3.76
C VAL A 180 -9.24 29.05 3.74
N ASN A 181 -10.25 28.96 4.60
CA ASN A 181 -11.38 29.89 4.68
C ASN A 181 -12.06 30.17 3.32
N GLY A 182 -12.23 29.12 2.51
CA GLY A 182 -12.88 29.20 1.20
C GLY A 182 -12.05 29.89 0.10
N ARG A 183 -10.77 30.12 0.32
CA ARG A 183 -9.85 30.70 -0.67
C ARG A 183 -8.76 29.71 -1.00
N ILE A 184 -8.47 29.52 -2.28
CA ILE A 184 -7.28 28.78 -2.72
C ILE A 184 -6.06 29.54 -2.20
N ALA A 185 -5.28 28.89 -1.34
CA ALA A 185 -4.09 29.46 -0.74
C ALA A 185 -2.92 28.49 -0.95
N GLY A 186 -1.71 29.00 -0.92
CA GLY A 186 -0.50 28.17 -0.88
C GLY A 186 -0.39 27.47 0.49
N ASN A 187 -1.24 26.47 0.73
CA ASN A 187 -1.29 25.74 1.99
C ASN A 187 -0.21 24.67 2.04
N THR A 188 0.49 24.58 3.16
CA THR A 188 1.42 23.48 3.41
C THR A 188 0.64 22.30 4.00
N ILE A 189 0.81 21.12 3.44
CA ILE A 189 0.17 19.89 3.90
C ILE A 189 1.25 18.92 4.33
N ILE A 190 1.17 18.46 5.58
CA ILE A 190 2.07 17.43 6.12
C ILE A 190 1.31 16.11 6.22
N ILE A 191 1.83 15.10 5.54
CA ILE A 191 1.35 13.72 5.65
C ILE A 191 2.27 12.97 6.60
N HIS A 192 1.72 12.41 7.67
CA HIS A 192 2.50 11.79 8.73
C HIS A 192 1.85 10.50 9.26
N SER A 193 2.67 9.64 9.86
CA SER A 193 2.20 8.44 10.56
C SER A 193 2.89 8.33 11.92
N PRO A 194 2.19 8.66 13.02
CA PRO A 194 2.79 8.74 14.35
C PRO A 194 3.27 7.40 14.89
N ILE A 195 2.80 6.27 14.34
CA ILE A 195 3.28 4.95 14.74
C ILE A 195 4.74 4.67 14.32
N HIS A 196 5.31 5.50 13.45
CA HIS A 196 6.67 5.35 12.94
C HIS A 196 7.69 6.32 13.59
N GLU A 197 7.26 7.25 14.43
CA GLU A 197 8.09 8.31 15.00
C GLU A 197 9.32 7.79 15.74
N ASN A 198 9.16 6.80 16.59
CA ASN A 198 10.26 6.25 17.40
C ASN A 198 11.26 5.39 16.60
N ARG A 199 11.07 5.23 15.30
CA ARG A 199 11.87 4.36 14.42
C ARG A 199 12.74 5.10 13.42
N THR A 200 12.40 6.34 13.17
CA THR A 200 13.15 7.22 12.27
C THR A 200 13.76 8.36 13.08
N LYS A 201 14.91 8.84 12.66
CA LYS A 201 15.49 10.08 13.21
C LYS A 201 14.77 11.34 12.68
N GLY A 202 13.53 11.16 12.20
CA GLY A 202 12.70 12.23 11.67
C GLY A 202 11.98 13.03 12.77
N PRO A 203 11.31 14.12 12.39
CA PRO A 203 10.54 14.93 13.33
C PRO A 203 9.34 14.15 13.88
N THR A 204 9.02 14.39 15.15
CA THR A 204 7.83 13.85 15.81
C THR A 204 6.57 14.64 15.41
N THR A 205 5.37 14.11 15.72
CA THR A 205 4.11 14.86 15.58
C THR A 205 4.21 16.21 16.30
N ARG A 206 4.78 16.24 17.51
CA ARG A 206 4.97 17.44 18.33
C ARG A 206 5.88 18.46 17.64
N ASP A 207 6.96 18.00 16.97
CA ASP A 207 7.84 18.90 16.23
C ASP A 207 7.15 19.49 15.00
N LEU A 208 6.41 18.66 14.26
CA LEU A 208 5.67 19.07 13.07
C LEU A 208 4.50 20.02 13.42
N ALA A 209 3.85 19.82 14.57
CA ALA A 209 2.74 20.64 15.06
C ALA A 209 3.12 22.11 15.27
N LYS A 210 4.40 22.40 15.52
CA LYS A 210 4.92 23.79 15.68
C LYS A 210 4.69 24.66 14.45
N HIS A 211 4.51 24.04 13.27
CA HIS A 211 4.25 24.78 12.03
C HIS A 211 2.79 25.22 11.86
N GLN A 212 1.85 24.65 12.62
CA GLN A 212 0.41 24.97 12.61
C GLN A 212 -0.23 24.93 11.21
N VAL A 213 0.22 23.98 10.37
CA VAL A 213 -0.24 23.79 9.00
C VAL A 213 -1.30 22.68 8.91
N THR A 214 -1.87 22.45 7.75
CA THR A 214 -2.74 21.26 7.56
C THR A 214 -1.95 19.98 7.74
N MET A 215 -2.42 19.08 8.62
CA MET A 215 -1.79 17.78 8.85
C MET A 215 -2.78 16.65 8.57
N VAL A 216 -2.28 15.58 7.99
CA VAL A 216 -3.03 14.35 7.70
C VAL A 216 -2.29 13.15 8.30
N PHE A 217 -2.96 12.44 9.19
CA PHE A 217 -2.36 11.34 9.93
C PHE A 217 -2.91 10.00 9.48
N PHE A 218 -2.01 9.15 8.99
CA PHE A 218 -2.29 7.77 8.63
C PHE A 218 -2.10 6.84 9.83
N MET A 219 -2.95 5.81 9.92
CA MET A 219 -2.83 4.72 10.91
C MET A 219 -2.81 5.21 12.38
N ALA A 220 -3.47 6.32 12.68
CA ALA A 220 -3.46 6.95 14.00
C ALA A 220 -4.67 6.60 14.88
N GLY A 221 -5.55 5.68 14.46
CA GLY A 221 -6.82 5.41 15.14
C GLY A 221 -6.70 4.96 16.59
N GLY A 222 -5.77 4.06 16.89
CA GLY A 222 -5.49 3.62 18.27
C GLY A 222 -4.70 4.64 19.11
N ARG A 223 -4.45 5.85 18.59
CA ARG A 223 -3.60 6.90 19.21
C ARG A 223 -4.26 8.28 19.21
N ILE A 224 -5.57 8.36 19.02
CA ILE A 224 -6.28 9.66 18.93
C ILE A 224 -5.98 10.53 20.13
N LYS A 225 -5.99 9.96 21.34
CA LYS A 225 -5.71 10.71 22.56
C LYS A 225 -4.29 11.29 22.58
N SER A 226 -3.27 10.45 22.40
CA SER A 226 -1.87 10.92 22.39
C SER A 226 -1.58 11.90 21.25
N LEU A 227 -2.21 11.68 20.08
CA LEU A 227 -2.12 12.60 18.95
C LEU A 227 -2.68 13.99 19.30
N VAL A 228 -3.84 14.05 19.95
CA VAL A 228 -4.45 15.30 20.39
C VAL A 228 -3.61 15.99 21.46
N ASP A 229 -3.03 15.21 22.39
CA ASP A 229 -2.13 15.75 23.42
C ASP A 229 -0.89 16.41 22.76
N ASP A 230 -0.24 15.73 21.80
CA ASP A 230 0.93 16.27 21.08
C ASP A 230 0.60 17.51 20.23
N LEU A 231 -0.54 17.50 19.55
CA LEU A 231 -0.98 18.65 18.74
C LEU A 231 -1.35 19.85 19.60
N SER A 232 -1.95 19.64 20.77
CA SER A 232 -2.44 20.70 21.67
C SER A 232 -1.32 21.52 22.30
N GLU A 233 -0.07 21.08 22.21
CA GLU A 233 1.08 21.89 22.64
C GLU A 233 1.34 23.09 21.72
N SER A 234 0.93 23.03 20.47
CA SER A 234 1.20 24.05 19.46
C SER A 234 -0.06 24.59 18.78
N TYR A 235 -1.05 23.74 18.52
CA TYR A 235 -2.33 24.17 17.92
C TYR A 235 -3.28 24.75 18.96
N ASN A 236 -4.09 25.70 18.54
CA ASN A 236 -5.19 26.18 19.35
C ASN A 236 -6.19 25.03 19.62
N LYS A 237 -6.70 24.93 20.84
CA LYS A 237 -7.72 23.95 21.23
C LYS A 237 -8.99 24.00 20.40
N ASP A 238 -9.27 25.12 19.74
CA ASP A 238 -10.40 25.29 18.82
C ASP A 238 -10.06 24.93 17.37
N THR A 239 -8.82 24.52 17.07
CA THR A 239 -8.44 24.02 15.74
C THR A 239 -9.31 22.84 15.35
N PRO A 240 -9.91 22.86 14.14
CA PRO A 240 -10.78 21.79 13.69
C PRO A 240 -9.98 20.51 13.38
N ILE A 241 -10.63 19.39 13.67
CA ILE A 241 -10.12 18.04 13.44
C ILE A 241 -11.24 17.17 12.89
N ALA A 242 -10.94 16.31 11.92
CA ALA A 242 -11.84 15.32 11.39
C ALA A 242 -11.23 13.91 11.47
N VAL A 243 -12.01 12.95 11.94
CA VAL A 243 -11.62 11.54 12.04
C VAL A 243 -12.49 10.75 11.07
N CYS A 244 -11.87 10.20 10.02
CA CYS A 244 -12.53 9.47 8.95
C CYS A 244 -12.27 7.98 9.11
N TYR A 245 -13.30 7.22 9.43
CA TYR A 245 -13.25 5.78 9.64
C TYR A 245 -13.65 5.03 8.38
N PHE A 246 -12.99 3.93 8.08
CA PHE A 246 -13.33 2.96 7.02
C PHE A 246 -13.63 3.59 5.66
N ILE A 247 -12.87 4.60 5.26
CA ILE A 247 -13.04 5.36 4.02
C ILE A 247 -13.26 4.42 2.82
N GLY A 248 -14.33 4.64 2.07
CA GLY A 248 -14.77 3.83 0.94
C GLY A 248 -15.51 2.56 1.28
N HIS A 249 -15.77 2.26 2.57
CA HIS A 249 -16.53 1.08 2.95
C HIS A 249 -18.05 1.37 2.90
N PRO A 250 -18.85 0.69 2.07
CA PRO A 250 -20.24 1.09 1.77
C PRO A 250 -21.19 1.12 2.97
N LYS A 251 -20.82 0.49 4.11
CA LYS A 251 -21.69 0.41 5.29
C LYS A 251 -21.02 0.89 6.58
N LYS A 252 -19.69 1.09 6.59
CA LYS A 252 -18.94 1.42 7.81
C LYS A 252 -18.26 2.78 7.72
N GLU A 253 -18.27 3.40 6.54
CA GLU A 253 -17.70 4.73 6.35
C GLU A 253 -18.36 5.73 7.29
N LYS A 254 -17.55 6.47 8.04
CA LYS A 254 -18.02 7.42 9.03
C LYS A 254 -17.04 8.56 9.19
N VAL A 255 -17.57 9.76 9.37
CA VAL A 255 -16.78 10.95 9.68
C VAL A 255 -17.25 11.53 11.01
N ILE A 256 -16.31 11.84 11.89
CA ILE A 256 -16.55 12.61 13.11
C ILE A 256 -15.74 13.90 13.00
N ILE A 257 -16.41 15.03 13.04
CA ILE A 257 -15.80 16.36 13.00
C ILE A 257 -15.94 17.01 14.37
N GLY A 258 -14.87 17.61 14.84
CA GLY A 258 -14.80 18.32 16.10
C GLY A 258 -13.68 19.34 16.13
N LYS A 259 -13.31 19.72 17.33
CA LYS A 259 -12.16 20.54 17.64
C LYS A 259 -11.17 19.72 18.49
N LEU A 260 -9.91 20.08 18.56
CA LEU A 260 -8.93 19.40 19.41
C LEU A 260 -9.44 19.22 20.84
N LYS A 261 -10.16 20.19 21.39
CA LYS A 261 -10.70 20.16 22.76
C LYS A 261 -11.83 19.14 23.00
N ASP A 262 -12.55 18.71 21.96
CA ASP A 262 -13.74 17.86 22.11
C ASP A 262 -13.70 16.53 21.32
N ILE A 263 -12.75 16.33 20.43
CA ILE A 263 -12.71 15.17 19.55
C ILE A 263 -12.55 13.85 20.32
N ILE A 264 -11.80 13.82 21.41
CA ILE A 264 -11.60 12.60 22.22
C ILE A 264 -12.93 12.11 22.75
N SER A 265 -13.77 13.00 23.29
CA SER A 265 -15.10 12.62 23.78
C SER A 265 -16.04 12.18 22.66
N LYS A 266 -15.96 12.82 21.49
CA LYS A 266 -16.79 12.47 20.33
C LYS A 266 -16.41 11.11 19.72
N THR A 267 -15.17 10.67 19.86
CA THR A 267 -14.68 9.39 19.33
C THR A 267 -14.63 8.27 20.34
N SER A 268 -15.00 8.52 21.59
CA SER A 268 -14.88 7.57 22.72
C SER A 268 -15.67 6.27 22.57
N GLN A 269 -16.69 6.25 21.71
CA GLN A 269 -17.53 5.07 21.44
C GLN A 269 -17.10 4.31 20.17
N GLU A 270 -16.05 4.76 19.51
CA GLU A 270 -15.57 4.11 18.28
C GLU A 270 -14.56 3.02 18.60
N ASP A 271 -14.61 1.95 17.82
CA ASP A 271 -13.61 0.88 17.90
C ASP A 271 -12.22 1.39 17.58
N GLU A 272 -11.22 0.98 18.34
CA GLU A 272 -9.81 1.19 18.00
C GLU A 272 -9.46 0.44 16.71
N THR A 273 -9.15 1.19 15.66
CA THR A 273 -8.81 0.63 14.36
C THR A 273 -7.76 1.47 13.65
N ASN A 274 -6.90 0.81 12.87
CA ASN A 274 -5.95 1.50 12.00
C ASN A 274 -6.56 1.93 10.65
N LEU A 275 -7.83 1.59 10.40
CA LEU A 275 -8.56 2.01 9.19
C LEU A 275 -9.15 3.41 9.37
N VAL A 276 -8.30 4.33 9.80
CA VAL A 276 -8.63 5.71 10.13
C VAL A 276 -7.65 6.64 9.46
N LEU A 277 -8.17 7.74 8.94
CA LEU A 277 -7.42 8.90 8.51
C LEU A 277 -7.88 10.11 9.32
N ILE A 278 -6.93 10.85 9.89
CA ILE A 278 -7.22 12.00 10.74
C ILE A 278 -6.69 13.26 10.05
N TYR A 279 -7.53 14.28 9.96
CA TYR A 279 -7.22 15.56 9.37
C TYR A 279 -7.27 16.66 10.42
N VAL A 280 -6.30 17.56 10.41
CA VAL A 280 -6.22 18.70 11.34
C VAL A 280 -5.87 19.96 10.57
N GLY A 281 -6.56 21.04 10.84
CA GLY A 281 -6.24 22.36 10.28
C GLY A 281 -7.47 23.14 9.79
N ASP A 282 -7.24 24.43 9.52
CA ASP A 282 -8.29 25.40 9.19
C ASP A 282 -8.99 25.16 7.86
N PHE A 283 -8.46 24.31 6.99
CA PHE A 283 -9.13 23.88 5.76
C PHE A 283 -10.50 23.21 6.06
N LEU A 284 -10.70 22.67 7.26
CA LEU A 284 -11.96 22.08 7.70
C LEU A 284 -13.07 23.11 7.97
N ASN A 285 -12.75 24.41 8.06
CA ASN A 285 -13.68 25.51 8.26
C ASN A 285 -14.37 25.99 6.96
N GLN A 286 -14.20 25.27 5.84
CA GLN A 286 -14.80 25.60 4.55
C GLN A 286 -16.29 25.28 4.49
#